data_b32d5128c6d66b0667b63a9322dbbb64
#
_entry.id   b32d5128c6d66b0667b63a9322dbbb64
#
_cell.length_a   1.000
_cell.length_b   1.000
_cell.length_c   1.000
_cell.angle_alpha   90.00
_cell.angle_beta   90.00
_cell.angle_gamma   90.00
#
_symmetry.space_group_name_H-M   'P 1'
#
loop_
_entity.id
_entity.type
_entity.pdbx_description
1 polymer ?
#
loop_
_entity_poly.entity_id
_entity_poly.type
_entity_poly.pdbx_seq_one_letter_code
_entity_poly.pdbx_strand_id
1 'polypeptide(L)'
;MRCDGEDTTGATYNSAQMKLSALTALSPLDGRYAAKLTPLRALLSEFGLMHRRVQVEVEWSIALSDAGFAEFAPLSEAARGLLRGLVVRFSQADAQAIKDIEKTTNHDVKAVEYWLKSRFDSQPELRAAGEFVHFACTSEDINNTSHALMLQAAREQVLLPALDGLVATLAAMARQFAAVPMLSRTHGQPASPTTVGKEVANIAARLATARARIAAVQPLAKMNGAVGNYNAHLAAYPGFDWEAFSRLVVEQRLGLAMNPYTIQIEPHDWMAELFDAVARANTILIDWSRDTWGYISLGYFKQRTVAGEIGSSTMPHKVNPIDFENAEGNLGLANAVLTHMSHKLPLSRWQRDLTDSTVLRNMGVALGYTLLGCDSLARGMAKLEINAAALASDLDAAWEVLAEPIQTVMRRYGAANPYERLKELTRGKAITREAIAGFIDTLTEVPAAERARLKALTPASYTGIAAQLAARVDAGTAG
;
A
#
# COMPACT_ATOMS: atom_id res chain seq x y z
N MET A 1 -40.85 37.29 -40.68
CA MET A 1 -39.40 37.14 -40.59
C MET A 1 -39.11 35.86 -39.82
N ARG A 2 -38.76 34.81 -40.49
CA ARG A 2 -38.25 33.56 -39.87
C ARG A 2 -36.76 33.73 -39.69
N CYS A 3 -36.27 33.58 -38.50
CA CYS A 3 -34.84 33.47 -38.21
C CYS A 3 -34.48 31.98 -38.32
N ASP A 4 -33.81 31.60 -39.36
CA ASP A 4 -33.18 30.28 -39.53
C ASP A 4 -31.95 30.25 -38.60
N GLY A 5 -32.05 29.54 -37.47
CA GLY A 5 -30.94 29.23 -36.60
C GLY A 5 -30.17 28.03 -37.14
N GLU A 6 -28.97 28.23 -37.64
CA GLU A 6 -28.04 27.16 -37.97
C GLU A 6 -27.68 26.39 -36.71
N ASP A 7 -28.04 25.11 -36.68
CA ASP A 7 -27.71 24.16 -35.62
C ASP A 7 -26.24 23.71 -35.77
N THR A 8 -25.34 24.28 -34.98
CA THR A 8 -23.89 24.01 -35.04
C THR A 8 -23.48 22.88 -34.07
N THR A 9 -24.35 21.92 -33.75
CA THR A 9 -24.04 20.81 -32.84
C THR A 9 -23.98 19.46 -33.54
N GLY A 10 -23.09 19.32 -34.52
CA GLY A 10 -22.94 18.10 -35.31
C GLY A 10 -21.56 17.43 -35.27
N ALA A 11 -20.82 17.53 -34.17
CA ALA A 11 -19.67 16.65 -33.97
C ALA A 11 -20.13 15.34 -33.37
N THR A 12 -20.75 14.45 -34.14
CA THR A 12 -20.95 13.06 -33.74
C THR A 12 -19.59 12.38 -33.63
N TYR A 13 -19.11 12.25 -32.38
CA TYR A 13 -17.98 11.39 -32.11
C TYR A 13 -18.31 9.98 -32.57
N ASN A 14 -17.61 9.51 -33.60
CA ASN A 14 -17.79 8.16 -34.14
C ASN A 14 -17.11 7.16 -33.17
N SER A 15 -17.80 6.87 -32.07
CA SER A 15 -17.34 5.96 -30.99
C SER A 15 -17.12 4.52 -31.46
N ALA A 16 -17.73 4.14 -32.60
CA ALA A 16 -17.67 2.78 -33.14
C ALA A 16 -16.27 2.38 -33.67
N GLN A 17 -15.32 3.31 -33.82
CA GLN A 17 -13.98 3.05 -34.36
C GLN A 17 -12.83 3.26 -33.37
N MET A 18 -13.08 3.64 -32.12
CA MET A 18 -12.00 3.81 -31.14
C MET A 18 -11.48 2.46 -30.64
N LYS A 19 -10.27 2.10 -31.07
CA LYS A 19 -9.55 0.95 -30.48
C LYS A 19 -9.08 1.28 -29.07
N LEU A 20 -9.08 0.28 -28.19
CA LEU A 20 -8.53 0.42 -26.85
C LEU A 20 -7.02 0.73 -26.93
N SER A 21 -6.63 1.82 -26.30
CA SER A 21 -5.25 2.28 -26.19
C SER A 21 -5.09 3.08 -24.89
N ALA A 22 -3.88 3.49 -24.52
CA ALA A 22 -3.65 4.35 -23.37
C ALA A 22 -4.41 5.70 -23.46
N LEU A 23 -4.70 6.19 -24.66
CA LEU A 23 -5.46 7.44 -24.86
C LEU A 23 -6.98 7.23 -24.75
N THR A 24 -7.47 6.04 -25.02
CA THR A 24 -8.89 5.69 -25.03
C THR A 24 -9.32 4.83 -23.85
N ALA A 25 -8.39 4.48 -22.95
CA ALA A 25 -8.67 3.71 -21.75
C ALA A 25 -9.53 4.52 -20.77
N LEU A 26 -10.60 3.92 -20.26
CA LEU A 26 -11.46 4.54 -19.24
C LEU A 26 -10.78 4.64 -17.89
N SER A 27 -9.98 3.63 -17.53
CA SER A 27 -9.19 3.65 -16.31
C SER A 27 -7.88 4.42 -16.51
N PRO A 28 -7.56 5.42 -15.67
CA PRO A 28 -6.26 6.09 -15.74
C PRO A 28 -5.09 5.16 -15.46
N LEU A 29 -5.32 4.01 -14.78
CA LEU A 29 -4.29 2.99 -14.54
C LEU A 29 -3.81 2.33 -15.82
N ASP A 30 -4.70 2.15 -16.79
CA ASP A 30 -4.39 1.58 -18.12
C ASP A 30 -4.17 2.65 -19.19
N GLY A 31 -4.45 3.92 -18.86
CA GLY A 31 -4.22 5.09 -19.69
C GLY A 31 -2.99 5.87 -19.23
N ARG A 32 -3.25 7.03 -18.63
CA ARG A 32 -2.24 8.01 -18.18
C ARG A 32 -1.09 7.43 -17.36
N TYR A 33 -1.37 6.45 -16.50
CA TYR A 33 -0.40 5.87 -15.57
C TYR A 33 0.13 4.50 -15.99
N ALA A 34 -0.24 4.01 -17.18
CA ALA A 34 0.04 2.66 -17.64
C ALA A 34 1.52 2.25 -17.50
N ALA A 35 2.44 3.14 -17.88
CA ALA A 35 3.88 2.88 -17.84
C ALA A 35 4.43 2.69 -16.41
N LYS A 36 3.79 3.29 -15.41
CA LYS A 36 4.22 3.22 -13.99
C LYS A 36 3.77 1.93 -13.30
N LEU A 37 2.81 1.21 -13.87
CA LEU A 37 2.18 0.03 -13.29
C LEU A 37 2.64 -1.28 -13.92
N THR A 38 3.66 -1.24 -14.78
CA THR A 38 4.24 -2.43 -15.43
C THR A 38 4.57 -3.56 -14.44
N PRO A 39 5.13 -3.32 -13.25
CA PRO A 39 5.42 -4.39 -12.29
C PRO A 39 4.18 -5.17 -11.82
N LEU A 40 3.01 -4.54 -11.74
CA LEU A 40 1.76 -5.18 -11.31
C LEU A 40 1.03 -5.91 -12.45
N ARG A 41 1.27 -5.57 -13.71
CA ARG A 41 0.51 -6.13 -14.84
C ARG A 41 0.64 -7.63 -14.96
N ALA A 42 1.85 -8.17 -14.88
CA ALA A 42 2.09 -9.60 -14.96
C ALA A 42 1.50 -10.38 -13.76
N LEU A 43 1.24 -9.69 -12.63
CA LEU A 43 0.82 -10.30 -11.37
C LEU A 43 -0.69 -10.23 -11.15
N LEU A 44 -1.33 -9.08 -11.45
CA LEU A 44 -2.70 -8.75 -11.03
C LEU A 44 -3.68 -8.51 -12.18
N SER A 45 -3.26 -8.72 -13.43
CA SER A 45 -4.13 -8.65 -14.60
C SER A 45 -4.83 -10.00 -14.84
N GLU A 46 -5.73 -10.04 -15.82
CA GLU A 46 -6.34 -11.28 -16.34
C GLU A 46 -5.27 -12.30 -16.79
N PHE A 47 -4.18 -11.82 -17.42
CA PHE A 47 -3.01 -12.63 -17.74
C PHE A 47 -2.40 -13.26 -16.48
N GLY A 48 -2.21 -12.47 -15.42
CA GLY A 48 -1.68 -12.96 -14.14
C GLY A 48 -2.56 -14.04 -13.53
N LEU A 49 -3.87 -13.86 -13.55
CA LEU A 49 -4.82 -14.85 -13.05
C LEU A 49 -4.74 -16.16 -13.84
N MET A 50 -4.74 -16.11 -15.18
CA MET A 50 -4.62 -17.31 -16.02
C MET A 50 -3.28 -18.02 -15.77
N HIS A 51 -2.19 -17.27 -15.66
CA HIS A 51 -0.87 -17.81 -15.35
C HIS A 51 -0.87 -18.61 -14.04
N ARG A 52 -1.48 -18.04 -12.96
CA ARG A 52 -1.56 -18.73 -11.66
C ARG A 52 -2.51 -19.91 -11.68
N ARG A 53 -3.62 -19.86 -12.41
CA ARG A 53 -4.49 -21.02 -12.62
C ARG A 53 -3.73 -22.17 -13.27
N VAL A 54 -2.96 -21.91 -14.32
CA VAL A 54 -2.11 -22.91 -14.97
C VAL A 54 -1.08 -23.47 -13.98
N GLN A 55 -0.47 -22.62 -13.15
CA GLN A 55 0.47 -23.05 -12.11
C GLN A 55 -0.18 -24.03 -11.11
N VAL A 56 -1.36 -23.67 -10.60
CA VAL A 56 -2.07 -24.50 -9.61
C VAL A 56 -2.47 -25.85 -10.21
N GLU A 57 -3.04 -25.86 -11.41
CA GLU A 57 -3.43 -27.08 -12.12
C GLU A 57 -2.22 -28.01 -12.40
N VAL A 58 -1.09 -27.43 -12.80
CA VAL A 58 0.15 -28.17 -13.08
C VAL A 58 0.68 -28.81 -11.78
N GLU A 59 0.80 -28.04 -10.69
CA GLU A 59 1.32 -28.61 -9.43
C GLU A 59 0.34 -29.60 -8.80
N TRP A 60 -0.98 -29.42 -8.96
CA TRP A 60 -1.98 -30.40 -8.57
C TRP A 60 -1.83 -31.71 -9.36
N SER A 61 -1.72 -31.64 -10.69
CA SER A 61 -1.55 -32.81 -11.55
C SER A 61 -0.24 -33.56 -11.24
N ILE A 62 0.86 -32.85 -11.03
CA ILE A 62 2.14 -33.45 -10.64
C ILE A 62 2.02 -34.14 -9.26
N ALA A 63 1.36 -33.50 -8.31
CA ALA A 63 1.15 -34.06 -6.98
C ALA A 63 0.30 -35.35 -7.04
N LEU A 64 -0.79 -35.34 -7.81
CA LEU A 64 -1.62 -36.52 -8.01
C LEU A 64 -0.83 -37.70 -8.59
N SER A 65 0.11 -37.46 -9.51
CA SER A 65 0.97 -38.52 -10.04
C SER A 65 1.90 -39.11 -8.98
N ASP A 66 2.23 -38.35 -7.94
CA ASP A 66 3.06 -38.81 -6.81
C ASP A 66 2.25 -39.51 -5.72
N ALA A 67 0.92 -39.48 -5.79
CA ALA A 67 0.04 -40.02 -4.75
C ALA A 67 0.00 -41.56 -4.69
N GLY A 68 0.53 -42.23 -5.70
CA GLY A 68 0.59 -43.70 -5.75
C GLY A 68 -0.72 -44.36 -6.20
N PHE A 69 -1.57 -43.62 -6.91
CA PHE A 69 -2.78 -44.20 -7.52
C PHE A 69 -2.44 -45.13 -8.66
N ALA A 70 -3.10 -46.30 -8.72
CA ALA A 70 -2.84 -47.30 -9.76
C ALA A 70 -3.14 -46.77 -11.17
N GLU A 71 -4.12 -45.89 -11.27
CA GLU A 71 -4.61 -45.28 -12.51
C GLU A 71 -3.76 -44.06 -12.96
N PHE A 72 -2.90 -43.55 -12.11
CA PHE A 72 -2.04 -42.41 -12.41
C PHE A 72 -0.59 -42.67 -11.97
N ALA A 73 0.18 -43.32 -12.83
CA ALA A 73 1.58 -43.58 -12.57
C ALA A 73 2.41 -42.27 -12.39
N PRO A 74 3.49 -42.32 -11.57
CA PRO A 74 4.37 -41.18 -11.39
C PRO A 74 4.90 -40.67 -12.74
N LEU A 75 4.78 -39.35 -12.97
CA LEU A 75 5.28 -38.71 -14.18
C LEU A 75 6.81 -38.73 -14.19
N SER A 76 7.38 -38.97 -15.37
CA SER A 76 8.83 -38.83 -15.59
C SER A 76 9.31 -37.41 -15.36
N GLU A 77 10.60 -37.25 -15.06
CA GLU A 77 11.20 -35.91 -14.92
C GLU A 77 11.06 -35.07 -16.20
N ALA A 78 11.08 -35.72 -17.36
CA ALA A 78 10.84 -35.05 -18.63
C ALA A 78 9.41 -34.48 -18.73
N ALA A 79 8.39 -35.26 -18.35
CA ALA A 79 7.00 -34.83 -18.32
C ALA A 79 6.76 -33.72 -17.30
N ARG A 80 7.32 -33.83 -16.09
CA ARG A 80 7.29 -32.78 -15.06
C ARG A 80 7.94 -31.47 -15.57
N GLY A 81 9.11 -31.59 -16.21
CA GLY A 81 9.83 -30.45 -16.80
C GLY A 81 9.03 -29.75 -17.89
N LEU A 82 8.27 -30.51 -18.70
CA LEU A 82 7.36 -29.94 -19.69
C LEU A 82 6.21 -29.19 -19.04
N LEU A 83 5.53 -29.78 -18.06
CA LEU A 83 4.41 -29.16 -17.36
C LEU A 83 4.84 -27.87 -16.66
N ARG A 84 5.93 -27.88 -15.89
CA ARG A 84 6.48 -26.66 -15.27
C ARG A 84 6.95 -25.65 -16.31
N GLY A 85 7.43 -26.15 -17.45
CA GLY A 85 7.77 -25.31 -18.60
C GLY A 85 6.58 -24.55 -19.17
N LEU A 86 5.35 -25.07 -19.11
CA LEU A 86 4.14 -24.33 -19.49
C LEU A 86 3.92 -23.12 -18.58
N VAL A 87 4.22 -23.26 -17.28
CA VAL A 87 4.11 -22.14 -16.32
C VAL A 87 5.21 -21.10 -16.56
N VAL A 88 6.48 -21.53 -16.64
CA VAL A 88 7.63 -20.63 -16.77
C VAL A 88 7.59 -19.84 -18.08
N ARG A 89 7.13 -20.45 -19.18
CA ARG A 89 7.07 -19.85 -20.52
C ARG A 89 5.67 -19.35 -20.89
N PHE A 90 4.75 -19.25 -19.92
CA PHE A 90 3.39 -18.80 -20.18
C PHE A 90 3.40 -17.41 -20.81
N SER A 91 2.75 -17.27 -21.94
CA SER A 91 2.80 -16.08 -22.80
C SER A 91 1.43 -15.43 -22.98
N GLN A 92 1.40 -14.20 -23.53
CA GLN A 92 0.13 -13.56 -23.92
C GLN A 92 -0.61 -14.36 -24.99
N ALA A 93 0.12 -15.09 -25.87
CA ALA A 93 -0.51 -15.96 -26.86
C ALA A 93 -1.22 -17.13 -26.19
N ASP A 94 -0.64 -17.70 -25.12
CA ASP A 94 -1.29 -18.77 -24.36
C ASP A 94 -2.54 -18.25 -23.64
N ALA A 95 -2.46 -17.08 -23.02
CA ALA A 95 -3.61 -16.44 -22.41
C ALA A 95 -4.72 -16.14 -23.43
N GLN A 96 -4.36 -15.68 -24.63
CA GLN A 96 -5.32 -15.45 -25.71
C GLN A 96 -5.97 -16.76 -26.18
N ALA A 97 -5.21 -17.85 -26.29
CA ALA A 97 -5.76 -19.16 -26.65
C ALA A 97 -6.78 -19.66 -25.59
N ILE A 98 -6.51 -19.46 -24.31
CA ILE A 98 -7.47 -19.73 -23.24
C ILE A 98 -8.74 -18.88 -23.40
N LYS A 99 -8.59 -17.57 -23.67
CA LYS A 99 -9.74 -16.67 -23.89
C LYS A 99 -10.56 -17.06 -25.12
N ASP A 100 -9.93 -17.58 -26.16
CA ASP A 100 -10.64 -18.04 -27.36
C ASP A 100 -11.47 -19.31 -27.07
N ILE A 101 -10.97 -20.23 -26.22
CA ILE A 101 -11.74 -21.36 -25.71
C ILE A 101 -12.91 -20.87 -24.82
N GLU A 102 -12.67 -19.92 -23.95
CA GLU A 102 -13.68 -19.35 -23.03
C GLU A 102 -14.87 -18.75 -23.80
N LYS A 103 -14.67 -18.14 -24.96
CA LYS A 103 -15.75 -17.61 -25.82
C LYS A 103 -16.80 -18.66 -26.18
N THR A 104 -16.38 -19.91 -26.30
CA THR A 104 -17.26 -21.03 -26.65
C THR A 104 -17.83 -21.71 -25.38
N THR A 105 -17.00 -21.87 -24.35
CA THR A 105 -17.39 -22.59 -23.13
C THR A 105 -18.19 -21.72 -22.16
N ASN A 106 -18.06 -20.40 -22.27
CA ASN A 106 -18.59 -19.40 -21.33
C ASN A 106 -18.19 -19.70 -19.87
N HIS A 107 -17.02 -20.31 -19.68
CA HIS A 107 -16.51 -20.70 -18.36
C HIS A 107 -14.98 -20.61 -18.34
N ASP A 108 -14.45 -19.69 -17.56
CA ASP A 108 -13.03 -19.31 -17.54
C ASP A 108 -12.09 -20.42 -17.04
N VAL A 109 -12.41 -21.06 -15.90
CA VAL A 109 -11.56 -22.15 -15.35
C VAL A 109 -11.62 -23.38 -16.27
N LYS A 110 -12.80 -23.71 -16.83
CA LYS A 110 -12.93 -24.81 -17.80
C LYS A 110 -12.13 -24.58 -19.06
N ALA A 111 -11.99 -23.32 -19.49
CA ALA A 111 -11.15 -22.97 -20.62
C ALA A 111 -9.65 -23.26 -20.33
N VAL A 112 -9.17 -22.99 -19.10
CA VAL A 112 -7.81 -23.36 -18.68
C VAL A 112 -7.63 -24.88 -18.70
N GLU A 113 -8.59 -25.65 -18.17
CA GLU A 113 -8.56 -27.11 -18.20
C GLU A 113 -8.44 -27.64 -19.64
N TYR A 114 -9.26 -27.17 -20.57
CA TYR A 114 -9.21 -27.60 -21.97
C TYR A 114 -7.90 -27.21 -22.65
N TRP A 115 -7.38 -26.03 -22.37
CA TRP A 115 -6.09 -25.59 -22.88
C TRP A 115 -4.97 -26.52 -22.36
N LEU A 116 -4.95 -26.87 -21.06
CA LEU A 116 -3.98 -27.81 -20.50
C LEU A 116 -4.10 -29.20 -21.10
N LYS A 117 -5.33 -29.75 -21.23
CA LYS A 117 -5.55 -31.06 -21.88
C LYS A 117 -4.99 -31.07 -23.30
N SER A 118 -5.16 -29.99 -24.07
CA SER A 118 -4.58 -29.88 -25.41
C SER A 118 -3.03 -29.93 -25.41
N ARG A 119 -2.38 -29.45 -24.33
CA ARG A 119 -0.93 -29.57 -24.16
C ARG A 119 -0.50 -30.98 -23.74
N PHE A 120 -1.33 -31.65 -22.94
CA PHE A 120 -1.11 -33.04 -22.53
C PHE A 120 -1.15 -33.97 -23.73
N ASP A 121 -2.00 -33.74 -24.72
CA ASP A 121 -2.12 -34.52 -25.95
C ASP A 121 -0.83 -34.60 -26.76
N SER A 122 0.08 -33.68 -26.58
CA SER A 122 1.37 -33.64 -27.31
C SER A 122 2.35 -34.75 -26.90
N GLN A 123 2.14 -35.39 -25.73
CA GLN A 123 2.98 -36.47 -25.21
C GLN A 123 2.16 -37.70 -24.78
N PRO A 124 2.56 -38.91 -25.15
CA PRO A 124 1.81 -40.13 -24.78
C PRO A 124 1.61 -40.30 -23.26
N GLU A 125 2.64 -40.03 -22.46
CA GLU A 125 2.60 -40.13 -21.01
C GLU A 125 1.59 -39.14 -20.40
N LEU A 126 1.62 -37.87 -20.83
CA LEU A 126 0.70 -36.82 -20.37
C LEU A 126 -0.73 -37.07 -20.88
N ARG A 127 -0.88 -37.55 -22.11
CA ARG A 127 -2.19 -37.88 -22.68
C ARG A 127 -2.92 -38.92 -21.84
N ALA A 128 -2.21 -39.95 -21.35
CA ALA A 128 -2.79 -40.97 -20.47
C ALA A 128 -3.28 -40.37 -19.13
N ALA A 129 -2.65 -39.25 -18.68
CA ALA A 129 -3.00 -38.54 -17.46
C ALA A 129 -4.02 -37.39 -17.68
N GLY A 130 -4.52 -37.19 -18.89
CA GLY A 130 -5.36 -36.02 -19.25
C GLY A 130 -6.64 -35.89 -18.43
N GLU A 131 -7.24 -37.01 -17.98
CA GLU A 131 -8.44 -36.96 -17.14
C GLU A 131 -8.16 -36.62 -15.66
N PHE A 132 -6.88 -36.59 -15.25
CA PHE A 132 -6.48 -36.11 -13.91
C PHE A 132 -6.24 -34.57 -13.85
N VAL A 133 -6.33 -33.88 -14.98
CA VAL A 133 -6.39 -32.40 -14.98
C VAL A 133 -7.69 -31.99 -14.28
N HIS A 134 -7.60 -31.08 -13.31
CA HIS A 134 -8.73 -30.60 -12.50
C HIS A 134 -9.42 -31.72 -11.67
N PHE A 135 -8.74 -32.83 -11.41
CA PHE A 135 -9.33 -34.00 -10.75
C PHE A 135 -9.84 -33.66 -9.36
N ALA A 136 -11.11 -33.92 -9.11
CA ALA A 136 -11.87 -33.70 -7.88
C ALA A 136 -11.93 -32.22 -7.42
N CYS A 137 -11.35 -31.28 -8.16
CA CYS A 137 -11.38 -29.86 -7.87
C CYS A 137 -12.73 -29.23 -8.21
N THR A 138 -13.07 -28.16 -7.52
CA THR A 138 -14.00 -27.14 -7.99
C THR A 138 -13.22 -25.94 -8.55
N SER A 139 -13.86 -25.10 -9.35
CA SER A 139 -13.22 -23.90 -9.90
C SER A 139 -12.58 -23.03 -8.82
N GLU A 140 -13.16 -23.00 -7.64
CA GLU A 140 -12.64 -22.20 -6.53
C GLU A 140 -11.39 -22.79 -5.87
N ASP A 141 -11.16 -24.08 -5.93
CA ASP A 141 -9.87 -24.64 -5.51
C ASP A 141 -8.72 -24.01 -6.32
N ILE A 142 -8.97 -23.78 -7.61
CA ILE A 142 -8.01 -23.14 -8.50
C ILE A 142 -8.00 -21.62 -8.33
N ASN A 143 -9.17 -20.97 -8.25
CA ASN A 143 -9.29 -19.52 -8.17
C ASN A 143 -8.73 -18.94 -6.87
N ASN A 144 -9.16 -19.45 -5.70
CA ASN A 144 -8.71 -18.92 -4.41
C ASN A 144 -7.19 -19.05 -4.27
N THR A 145 -6.64 -20.21 -4.66
CA THR A 145 -5.20 -20.47 -4.62
C THR A 145 -4.45 -19.55 -5.59
N SER A 146 -5.01 -19.31 -6.78
CA SER A 146 -4.45 -18.36 -7.75
C SER A 146 -4.45 -16.93 -7.22
N HIS A 147 -5.54 -16.47 -6.63
CA HIS A 147 -5.62 -15.13 -6.04
C HIS A 147 -4.64 -14.97 -4.87
N ALA A 148 -4.47 -16.02 -4.05
CA ALA A 148 -3.47 -16.01 -2.97
C ALA A 148 -2.05 -15.86 -3.52
N LEU A 149 -1.68 -16.61 -4.55
CA LEU A 149 -0.38 -16.51 -5.23
C LEU A 149 -0.18 -15.14 -5.89
N MET A 150 -1.23 -14.56 -6.49
CA MET A 150 -1.18 -13.22 -7.09
C MET A 150 -0.89 -12.15 -6.04
N LEU A 151 -1.65 -12.15 -4.93
CA LEU A 151 -1.49 -11.18 -3.85
C LEU A 151 -0.16 -11.36 -3.11
N GLN A 152 0.27 -12.59 -2.86
CA GLN A 152 1.60 -12.88 -2.28
C GLN A 152 2.70 -12.27 -3.15
N ALA A 153 2.69 -12.55 -4.44
CA ALA A 153 3.70 -12.02 -5.37
C ALA A 153 3.66 -10.48 -5.48
N ALA A 154 2.47 -9.88 -5.57
CA ALA A 154 2.32 -8.43 -5.62
C ALA A 154 2.80 -7.75 -4.33
N ARG A 155 2.50 -8.34 -3.18
CA ARG A 155 2.98 -7.89 -1.87
C ARG A 155 4.50 -7.94 -1.80
N GLU A 156 5.10 -9.10 -2.07
CA GLU A 156 6.53 -9.34 -1.85
C GLU A 156 7.42 -8.67 -2.88
N GLN A 157 7.01 -8.69 -4.15
CA GLN A 157 7.85 -8.22 -5.25
C GLN A 157 7.67 -6.74 -5.57
N VAL A 158 6.53 -6.13 -5.18
CA VAL A 158 6.20 -4.75 -5.57
C VAL A 158 5.87 -3.87 -4.38
N LEU A 159 4.88 -4.25 -3.55
CA LEU A 159 4.36 -3.37 -2.51
C LEU A 159 5.36 -3.17 -1.37
N LEU A 160 5.90 -4.25 -0.79
CA LEU A 160 6.85 -4.18 0.29
C LEU A 160 8.13 -3.43 -0.12
N PRO A 161 8.76 -3.70 -1.28
CA PRO A 161 9.91 -2.91 -1.74
C PRO A 161 9.61 -1.41 -1.92
N ALA A 162 8.42 -1.05 -2.41
CA ALA A 162 8.02 0.35 -2.54
C ALA A 162 7.90 1.04 -1.17
N LEU A 163 7.30 0.37 -0.19
CA LEU A 163 7.19 0.87 1.18
C LEU A 163 8.55 0.93 1.88
N ASP A 164 9.41 -0.05 1.68
CA ASP A 164 10.79 -0.07 2.22
C ASP A 164 11.60 1.12 1.71
N GLY A 165 11.47 1.45 0.43
CA GLY A 165 12.09 2.64 -0.15
C GLY A 165 11.61 3.95 0.50
N LEU A 166 10.31 4.07 0.79
CA LEU A 166 9.75 5.24 1.47
C LEU A 166 10.21 5.30 2.93
N VAL A 167 10.18 4.19 3.66
CA VAL A 167 10.66 4.11 5.07
C VAL A 167 12.12 4.51 5.15
N ALA A 168 12.97 3.97 4.27
CA ALA A 168 14.40 4.29 4.21
C ALA A 168 14.64 5.79 3.94
N THR A 169 13.89 6.37 2.99
CA THR A 169 13.98 7.80 2.65
C THR A 169 13.56 8.68 3.84
N LEU A 170 12.42 8.37 4.46
CA LEU A 170 11.93 9.10 5.62
C LEU A 170 12.90 8.99 6.81
N ALA A 171 13.43 7.81 7.09
CA ALA A 171 14.42 7.62 8.15
C ALA A 171 15.73 8.39 7.88
N ALA A 172 16.17 8.44 6.63
CA ALA A 172 17.33 9.24 6.24
C ALA A 172 17.09 10.75 6.42
N MET A 173 15.92 11.26 6.01
CA MET A 173 15.51 12.64 6.22
C MET A 173 15.41 12.97 7.71
N ALA A 174 14.84 12.07 8.52
CA ALA A 174 14.72 12.26 9.97
C ALA A 174 16.09 12.44 10.62
N ARG A 175 17.05 11.61 10.28
CA ARG A 175 18.43 11.72 10.78
C ARG A 175 19.15 12.98 10.25
N GLN A 176 18.99 13.29 8.97
CA GLN A 176 19.59 14.48 8.36
C GLN A 176 19.13 15.78 9.05
N PHE A 177 17.86 15.87 9.39
CA PHE A 177 17.24 17.06 9.97
C PHE A 177 16.99 16.95 11.47
N ALA A 178 17.65 16.00 12.15
CA ALA A 178 17.44 15.70 13.56
C ALA A 178 17.57 16.91 14.48
N ALA A 179 18.56 17.77 14.21
CA ALA A 179 18.84 18.96 15.03
C ALA A 179 18.23 20.25 14.47
N VAL A 180 17.43 20.22 13.42
CA VAL A 180 16.81 21.42 12.83
C VAL A 180 15.55 21.79 13.61
N PRO A 181 15.56 22.86 14.43
CA PRO A 181 14.41 23.23 15.23
C PRO A 181 13.26 23.76 14.36
N MET A 182 12.05 23.49 14.77
CA MET A 182 10.82 23.88 14.09
C MET A 182 9.75 24.19 15.11
N LEU A 183 8.97 25.27 14.88
CA LEU A 183 7.81 25.58 15.68
C LEU A 183 6.69 24.58 15.38
N SER A 184 6.14 23.92 16.41
CA SER A 184 4.97 23.06 16.25
C SER A 184 3.71 23.91 16.09
N ARG A 185 2.71 23.31 15.42
CA ARG A 185 1.39 23.93 15.22
C ARG A 185 0.28 23.00 15.68
N THR A 186 -0.11 23.14 16.95
CA THR A 186 -1.28 22.43 17.48
C THR A 186 -2.54 23.28 17.25
N HIS A 187 -3.59 22.69 16.71
CA HIS A 187 -4.79 23.42 16.29
C HIS A 187 -4.48 24.58 15.31
N GLY A 188 -3.39 24.47 14.53
CA GLY A 188 -2.92 25.52 13.65
C GLY A 188 -2.23 26.71 14.34
N GLN A 189 -2.10 26.70 15.69
CA GLN A 189 -1.48 27.76 16.47
C GLN A 189 -0.05 27.40 16.87
N PRO A 190 0.85 28.42 17.02
CA PRO A 190 2.18 28.23 17.57
C PRO A 190 2.13 27.47 18.92
N ALA A 191 2.98 26.45 19.04
CA ALA A 191 3.04 25.59 20.21
C ALA A 191 4.50 25.21 20.52
N SER A 192 4.72 24.34 21.50
CA SER A 192 6.06 23.91 21.93
C SER A 192 6.91 23.47 20.74
N PRO A 193 8.13 23.99 20.60
CA PRO A 193 9.02 23.65 19.51
C PRO A 193 9.39 22.15 19.47
N THR A 194 9.62 21.67 18.26
CA THR A 194 10.11 20.34 17.94
C THR A 194 11.33 20.44 17.01
N THR A 195 11.69 19.36 16.31
CA THR A 195 12.63 19.39 15.19
C THR A 195 11.98 18.80 13.94
N VAL A 196 12.39 19.27 12.77
CA VAL A 196 11.95 18.71 11.50
C VAL A 196 12.21 17.21 11.45
N GLY A 197 13.40 16.79 11.90
CA GLY A 197 13.76 15.36 11.93
C GLY A 197 12.83 14.53 12.79
N LYS A 198 12.38 15.03 13.96
CA LYS A 198 11.49 14.27 14.85
C LYS A 198 10.09 14.12 14.23
N GLU A 199 9.58 15.14 13.55
CA GLU A 199 8.29 15.03 12.85
C GLU A 199 8.36 14.00 11.72
N VAL A 200 9.43 13.99 10.91
CA VAL A 200 9.66 12.96 9.89
C VAL A 200 9.84 11.57 10.52
N ALA A 201 10.55 11.46 11.67
CA ALA A 201 10.74 10.20 12.38
C ALA A 201 9.42 9.58 12.84
N ASN A 202 8.42 10.40 13.20
CA ASN A 202 7.08 9.91 13.55
C ASN A 202 6.45 9.16 12.36
N ILE A 203 6.51 9.73 11.18
CA ILE A 203 5.96 9.11 9.96
C ILE A 203 6.75 7.85 9.59
N ALA A 204 8.08 7.90 9.64
CA ALA A 204 8.94 6.75 9.36
C ALA A 204 8.61 5.55 10.27
N ALA A 205 8.52 5.76 11.57
CA ALA A 205 8.21 4.71 12.54
C ALA A 205 6.80 4.12 12.35
N ARG A 206 5.80 4.97 12.11
CA ARG A 206 4.42 4.53 11.81
C ARG A 206 4.35 3.70 10.54
N LEU A 207 5.03 4.14 9.48
CA LEU A 207 5.04 3.44 8.19
C LEU A 207 5.78 2.11 8.28
N ALA A 208 6.93 2.06 8.98
CA ALA A 208 7.65 0.80 9.24
C ALA A 208 6.78 -0.22 9.97
N THR A 209 6.03 0.22 11.01
CA THR A 209 5.07 -0.65 11.72
C THR A 209 3.95 -1.13 10.78
N ALA A 210 3.40 -0.27 9.95
CA ALA A 210 2.35 -0.65 8.99
C ALA A 210 2.88 -1.63 7.93
N ARG A 211 4.09 -1.40 7.42
CA ARG A 211 4.80 -2.30 6.49
C ARG A 211 5.00 -3.69 7.11
N ALA A 212 5.42 -3.76 8.35
CA ALA A 212 5.59 -5.04 9.06
C ALA A 212 4.27 -5.80 9.19
N ARG A 213 3.16 -5.11 9.46
CA ARG A 213 1.81 -5.72 9.49
C ARG A 213 1.40 -6.27 8.13
N ILE A 214 1.65 -5.54 7.04
CA ILE A 214 1.38 -6.03 5.68
C ILE A 214 2.19 -7.31 5.40
N ALA A 215 3.46 -7.35 5.80
CA ALA A 215 4.34 -8.50 5.60
C ALA A 215 3.89 -9.73 6.42
N ALA A 216 3.31 -9.51 7.59
CA ALA A 216 2.90 -10.58 8.51
C ALA A 216 1.61 -11.29 8.12
N VAL A 217 0.78 -10.72 7.24
CA VAL A 217 -0.46 -11.37 6.80
C VAL A 217 -0.14 -12.66 6.06
N GLN A 218 -0.68 -13.77 6.56
CA GLN A 218 -0.46 -15.09 5.99
C GLN A 218 -1.48 -15.37 4.87
N PRO A 219 -1.07 -15.54 3.61
CA PRO A 219 -1.99 -15.94 2.55
C PRO A 219 -2.50 -17.36 2.78
N LEU A 220 -3.82 -17.50 2.82
CA LEU A 220 -4.50 -18.79 2.98
C LEU A 220 -5.06 -19.27 1.66
N ALA A 221 -5.12 -20.61 1.51
CA ALA A 221 -5.76 -21.25 0.37
C ALA A 221 -6.42 -22.56 0.77
N LYS A 222 -7.29 -23.05 -0.10
CA LYS A 222 -7.96 -24.36 0.05
C LYS A 222 -7.87 -25.16 -1.24
N MET A 223 -7.80 -26.49 -1.11
CA MET A 223 -7.96 -27.45 -2.20
C MET A 223 -8.71 -28.67 -1.66
N ASN A 224 -10.01 -28.49 -1.34
CA ASN A 224 -10.83 -29.46 -0.62
C ASN A 224 -12.22 -29.67 -1.26
N GLY A 225 -12.38 -29.25 -2.51
CA GLY A 225 -13.56 -29.53 -3.34
C GLY A 225 -14.71 -28.55 -3.17
N ALA A 226 -15.85 -28.92 -3.74
CA ALA A 226 -16.97 -28.05 -4.02
C ALA A 226 -17.58 -27.33 -2.80
N VAL A 227 -17.46 -27.88 -1.61
CA VAL A 227 -17.98 -27.29 -0.35
C VAL A 227 -17.02 -27.48 0.82
N GLY A 228 -15.74 -27.76 0.55
CA GLY A 228 -14.71 -27.86 1.58
C GLY A 228 -14.64 -29.20 2.33
N ASN A 229 -15.28 -30.27 1.82
CA ASN A 229 -15.45 -31.53 2.54
C ASN A 229 -14.82 -32.73 1.83
N TYR A 230 -14.05 -32.55 0.76
CA TYR A 230 -13.44 -33.66 -0.01
C TYR A 230 -14.43 -34.67 -0.58
N ASN A 231 -15.69 -34.31 -0.84
CA ASN A 231 -16.75 -35.25 -1.26
C ASN A 231 -16.36 -36.05 -2.50
N ALA A 232 -15.96 -35.38 -3.58
CA ALA A 232 -15.56 -36.03 -4.83
C ALA A 232 -14.25 -36.82 -4.66
N HIS A 233 -13.32 -36.30 -3.89
CA HIS A 233 -12.05 -36.95 -3.59
C HIS A 233 -12.25 -38.29 -2.87
N LEU A 234 -13.03 -38.29 -1.78
CA LEU A 234 -13.33 -39.49 -1.01
C LEU A 234 -14.22 -40.48 -1.76
N ALA A 235 -15.07 -40.00 -2.68
CA ALA A 235 -15.84 -40.89 -3.54
C ALA A 235 -14.95 -41.65 -4.53
N ALA A 236 -13.88 -41.02 -5.02
CA ALA A 236 -12.94 -41.67 -5.94
C ALA A 236 -11.93 -42.56 -5.20
N TYR A 237 -11.34 -42.08 -4.11
CA TYR A 237 -10.33 -42.79 -3.32
C TYR A 237 -10.66 -42.68 -1.81
N PRO A 238 -11.54 -43.53 -1.27
CA PRO A 238 -12.07 -43.38 0.09
C PRO A 238 -11.06 -43.65 1.21
N GLY A 239 -9.98 -44.36 0.90
CA GLY A 239 -8.91 -44.68 1.87
C GLY A 239 -7.71 -43.73 1.83
N PHE A 240 -7.74 -42.69 1.01
CA PHE A 240 -6.61 -41.77 0.83
C PHE A 240 -6.75 -40.56 1.76
N ASP A 241 -5.62 -40.12 2.35
CA ASP A 241 -5.59 -38.93 3.23
C ASP A 241 -5.54 -37.64 2.40
N TRP A 242 -6.71 -37.19 1.96
CA TRP A 242 -6.85 -35.99 1.14
C TRP A 242 -6.53 -34.73 1.87
N GLU A 243 -6.70 -34.66 3.20
CA GLU A 243 -6.34 -33.46 3.97
C GLU A 243 -4.82 -33.27 4.01
N ALA A 244 -4.07 -34.32 4.35
CA ALA A 244 -2.60 -34.27 4.32
C ALA A 244 -2.07 -33.98 2.91
N PHE A 245 -2.70 -34.56 1.87
CA PHE A 245 -2.32 -34.34 0.48
C PHE A 245 -2.54 -32.89 0.03
N SER A 246 -3.72 -32.34 0.29
CA SER A 246 -4.03 -30.93 -0.04
C SER A 246 -3.10 -29.97 0.69
N ARG A 247 -2.81 -30.24 1.97
CA ARG A 247 -1.85 -29.48 2.76
C ARG A 247 -0.45 -29.51 2.13
N LEU A 248 0.01 -30.68 1.69
CA LEU A 248 1.29 -30.81 0.99
C LEU A 248 1.33 -29.93 -0.27
N VAL A 249 0.27 -29.94 -1.08
CA VAL A 249 0.22 -29.13 -2.31
C VAL A 249 0.21 -27.64 -1.98
N VAL A 250 -0.67 -27.21 -1.10
CA VAL A 250 -0.83 -25.79 -0.75
C VAL A 250 0.44 -25.26 -0.07
N GLU A 251 0.97 -25.98 0.92
CA GLU A 251 2.07 -25.47 1.74
C GLU A 251 3.44 -25.70 1.12
N GLN A 252 3.72 -26.92 0.66
CA GLN A 252 5.08 -27.26 0.21
C GLN A 252 5.32 -26.98 -1.28
N ARG A 253 4.28 -27.11 -2.13
CA ARG A 253 4.45 -26.87 -3.56
C ARG A 253 4.11 -25.45 -3.98
N LEU A 254 3.13 -24.82 -3.33
CA LEU A 254 2.65 -23.49 -3.69
C LEU A 254 3.09 -22.39 -2.70
N GLY A 255 3.61 -22.76 -1.52
CA GLY A 255 4.15 -21.79 -0.54
C GLY A 255 3.09 -20.92 0.13
N LEU A 256 1.86 -21.41 0.24
CA LEU A 256 0.75 -20.76 0.92
C LEU A 256 0.48 -21.46 2.27
N ALA A 257 -0.56 -21.07 3.00
CA ALA A 257 -1.02 -21.82 4.16
C ALA A 257 -2.39 -22.46 3.89
N MET A 258 -2.58 -23.71 4.35
CA MET A 258 -3.85 -24.40 4.15
C MET A 258 -4.89 -23.95 5.16
N ASN A 259 -6.07 -23.55 4.68
CA ASN A 259 -7.26 -23.35 5.52
C ASN A 259 -8.13 -24.62 5.45
N PRO A 260 -8.25 -25.40 6.52
CA PRO A 260 -9.07 -26.62 6.52
C PRO A 260 -10.58 -26.36 6.68
N TYR A 261 -10.96 -25.17 7.19
CA TYR A 261 -12.35 -24.82 7.48
C TYR A 261 -12.89 -23.85 6.45
N THR A 262 -13.35 -24.39 5.33
CA THR A 262 -13.81 -23.60 4.19
C THR A 262 -15.18 -24.08 3.70
N ILE A 263 -15.73 -23.33 2.77
CA ILE A 263 -16.93 -23.66 2.00
C ILE A 263 -16.54 -23.88 0.54
N GLN A 264 -17.31 -23.49 -0.45
CA GLN A 264 -16.81 -23.53 -1.82
C GLN A 264 -15.62 -22.58 -2.02
N ILE A 265 -15.65 -21.42 -1.33
CA ILE A 265 -14.54 -20.46 -1.29
C ILE A 265 -13.66 -20.66 -0.04
N GLU A 266 -12.43 -20.21 -0.10
CA GLU A 266 -11.71 -19.76 1.08
C GLU A 266 -12.37 -18.44 1.53
N PRO A 267 -12.73 -18.25 2.85
CA PRO A 267 -13.61 -17.13 3.27
C PRO A 267 -13.08 -15.72 3.07
N HIS A 268 -11.84 -15.55 2.61
CA HIS A 268 -11.19 -14.26 2.29
C HIS A 268 -10.90 -13.34 3.49
N ASP A 269 -11.00 -13.81 4.72
CA ASP A 269 -10.68 -13.00 5.91
C ASP A 269 -9.24 -12.50 5.89
N TRP A 270 -8.28 -13.33 5.47
CA TRP A 270 -6.89 -12.92 5.33
C TRP A 270 -6.68 -11.85 4.24
N MET A 271 -7.48 -11.88 3.16
CA MET A 271 -7.45 -10.83 2.13
C MET A 271 -7.96 -9.52 2.71
N ALA A 272 -9.04 -9.56 3.50
CA ALA A 272 -9.56 -8.39 4.19
C ALA A 272 -8.52 -7.80 5.14
N GLU A 273 -7.83 -8.63 5.93
CA GLU A 273 -6.73 -8.19 6.79
C GLU A 273 -5.60 -7.53 5.99
N LEU A 274 -5.21 -8.10 4.86
CA LEU A 274 -4.19 -7.52 3.98
C LEU A 274 -4.62 -6.15 3.45
N PHE A 275 -5.85 -6.04 2.96
CA PHE A 275 -6.37 -4.78 2.39
C PHE A 275 -6.52 -3.70 3.46
N ASP A 276 -6.95 -4.04 4.67
CA ASP A 276 -7.01 -3.11 5.80
C ASP A 276 -5.62 -2.65 6.24
N ALA A 277 -4.64 -3.56 6.25
CA ALA A 277 -3.25 -3.21 6.56
C ALA A 277 -2.65 -2.25 5.51
N VAL A 278 -2.94 -2.46 4.21
CA VAL A 278 -2.52 -1.56 3.13
C VAL A 278 -3.22 -0.21 3.24
N ALA A 279 -4.53 -0.18 3.50
CA ALA A 279 -5.28 1.06 3.69
C ALA A 279 -4.75 1.87 4.88
N ARG A 280 -4.31 1.19 5.94
CA ARG A 280 -3.65 1.85 7.09
C ARG A 280 -2.32 2.49 6.70
N ALA A 281 -1.47 1.81 5.92
CA ALA A 281 -0.24 2.38 5.40
C ALA A 281 -0.52 3.60 4.50
N ASN A 282 -1.50 3.50 3.61
CA ASN A 282 -1.94 4.61 2.75
C ASN A 282 -2.40 5.82 3.57
N THR A 283 -3.12 5.60 4.68
CA THR A 283 -3.58 6.68 5.58
C THR A 283 -2.40 7.44 6.20
N ILE A 284 -1.32 6.74 6.58
CA ILE A 284 -0.10 7.37 7.10
C ILE A 284 0.58 8.21 6.00
N LEU A 285 0.59 7.71 4.78
CA LEU A 285 1.18 8.43 3.63
C LEU A 285 0.33 9.65 3.21
N ILE A 286 -0.99 9.58 3.35
CA ILE A 286 -1.88 10.74 3.15
C ILE A 286 -1.61 11.81 4.21
N ASP A 287 -1.47 11.42 5.47
CA ASP A 287 -1.13 12.30 6.58
C ASP A 287 0.19 13.06 6.30
N TRP A 288 1.23 12.33 5.90
CA TRP A 288 2.51 12.91 5.47
C TRP A 288 2.38 13.85 4.28
N SER A 289 1.54 13.51 3.30
CA SER A 289 1.30 14.37 2.13
C SER A 289 0.71 15.72 2.52
N ARG A 290 -0.27 15.72 3.42
CA ARG A 290 -0.96 16.91 3.91
C ARG A 290 -0.07 17.78 4.76
N ASP A 291 0.69 17.20 5.68
CA ASP A 291 1.62 17.94 6.53
C ASP A 291 2.74 18.57 5.68
N THR A 292 3.29 17.83 4.73
CA THR A 292 4.32 18.37 3.83
C THR A 292 3.78 19.51 2.97
N TRP A 293 2.56 19.36 2.44
CA TRP A 293 1.87 20.44 1.74
C TRP A 293 1.72 21.68 2.64
N GLY A 294 1.32 21.49 3.90
CA GLY A 294 1.22 22.54 4.90
C GLY A 294 2.57 23.21 5.17
N TYR A 295 3.64 22.45 5.36
CA TYR A 295 4.99 22.99 5.58
C TYR A 295 5.55 23.74 4.36
N ILE A 296 5.21 23.32 3.14
CA ILE A 296 5.52 24.08 1.92
C ILE A 296 4.74 25.41 1.92
N SER A 297 3.47 25.39 2.29
CA SER A 297 2.62 26.58 2.39
C SER A 297 3.14 27.60 3.42
N LEU A 298 3.71 27.13 4.54
CA LEU A 298 4.38 27.97 5.55
C LEU A 298 5.78 28.42 5.12
N GLY A 299 6.29 27.94 3.99
CA GLY A 299 7.64 28.22 3.53
C GLY A 299 8.74 27.50 4.31
N TYR A 300 8.42 26.53 5.14
CA TYR A 300 9.39 25.70 5.88
C TYR A 300 10.16 24.77 4.96
N PHE A 301 9.46 24.22 3.94
CA PHE A 301 10.05 23.48 2.85
C PHE A 301 9.98 24.29 1.56
N LYS A 302 11.03 24.12 0.73
CA LYS A 302 11.05 24.55 -0.67
C LYS A 302 11.09 23.33 -1.56
N GLN A 303 10.60 23.45 -2.77
CA GLN A 303 10.72 22.43 -3.78
C GLN A 303 11.79 22.83 -4.79
N ARG A 304 12.77 21.96 -5.00
CA ARG A 304 13.79 22.14 -6.02
C ARG A 304 13.14 22.10 -7.40
N THR A 305 13.41 23.11 -8.21
CA THR A 305 12.96 23.16 -9.60
C THR A 305 13.78 22.17 -10.44
N VAL A 306 13.10 21.42 -11.28
CA VAL A 306 13.75 20.54 -12.26
C VAL A 306 13.74 21.24 -13.61
N ALA A 307 14.88 21.30 -14.28
CA ALA A 307 15.00 21.96 -15.58
C ALA A 307 13.99 21.35 -16.59
N GLY A 308 13.18 22.20 -17.20
CA GLY A 308 12.13 21.77 -18.16
C GLY A 308 10.75 21.52 -17.52
N GLU A 309 10.62 21.45 -16.19
CA GLU A 309 9.30 21.37 -15.54
C GLU A 309 8.66 22.78 -15.46
N ILE A 310 7.37 22.85 -15.80
CA ILE A 310 6.56 24.07 -15.68
C ILE A 310 5.72 23.95 -14.40
N GLY A 311 6.04 24.75 -13.39
CA GLY A 311 5.36 24.71 -12.08
C GLY A 311 3.94 25.28 -12.10
N SER A 312 3.67 26.25 -13.00
CA SER A 312 2.34 26.86 -13.17
C SER A 312 2.22 27.38 -14.60
N SER A 313 1.05 27.21 -15.21
CA SER A 313 0.75 27.73 -16.57
C SER A 313 0.63 29.25 -16.61
N THR A 314 0.37 29.91 -15.47
CA THR A 314 0.05 31.34 -15.41
C THR A 314 1.10 32.15 -14.61
N MET A 315 1.72 31.53 -13.59
CA MET A 315 2.68 32.19 -12.70
C MET A 315 4.01 31.43 -12.70
N PRO A 316 5.00 31.85 -13.51
CA PRO A 316 6.26 31.09 -13.71
C PRO A 316 7.08 30.83 -12.44
N HIS A 317 6.94 31.70 -11.42
CA HIS A 317 7.64 31.60 -10.14
C HIS A 317 6.98 30.60 -9.16
N LYS A 318 5.77 30.10 -9.46
CA LYS A 318 4.99 29.24 -8.57
C LYS A 318 5.32 27.78 -8.80
N VAL A 319 5.93 27.12 -7.83
CA VAL A 319 6.22 25.69 -7.83
C VAL A 319 5.18 24.97 -6.96
N ASN A 320 4.21 24.33 -7.60
CA ASN A 320 3.14 23.63 -6.90
C ASN A 320 3.62 22.29 -6.32
N PRO A 321 3.15 21.87 -5.14
CA PRO A 321 3.48 20.57 -4.52
C PRO A 321 2.70 19.40 -5.14
N ILE A 322 2.65 19.33 -6.48
CA ILE A 322 1.80 18.41 -7.26
C ILE A 322 2.07 16.93 -6.97
N ASP A 323 3.29 16.56 -6.57
CA ASP A 323 3.62 15.19 -6.24
C ASP A 323 2.91 14.74 -4.94
N PHE A 324 2.79 15.61 -3.94
CA PHE A 324 2.07 15.34 -2.69
C PHE A 324 0.54 15.35 -2.89
N GLU A 325 0.01 16.28 -3.71
CA GLU A 325 -1.42 16.32 -4.07
C GLU A 325 -1.82 15.06 -4.88
N ASN A 326 -0.97 14.65 -5.83
CA ASN A 326 -1.19 13.42 -6.61
C ASN A 326 -1.13 12.16 -5.72
N ALA A 327 -0.20 12.13 -4.75
CA ALA A 327 -0.13 11.04 -3.78
C ALA A 327 -1.41 10.95 -2.94
N GLU A 328 -1.86 12.05 -2.35
CA GLU A 328 -3.09 12.10 -1.56
C GLU A 328 -4.30 11.60 -2.36
N GLY A 329 -4.48 12.10 -3.59
CA GLY A 329 -5.59 11.71 -4.45
C GLY A 329 -5.60 10.21 -4.80
N ASN A 330 -4.45 9.66 -5.22
CA ASN A 330 -4.36 8.24 -5.57
C ASN A 330 -4.50 7.32 -4.35
N LEU A 331 -3.90 7.65 -3.22
CA LEU A 331 -4.02 6.88 -1.99
C LEU A 331 -5.45 6.91 -1.43
N GLY A 332 -6.16 8.02 -1.60
CA GLY A 332 -7.58 8.13 -1.26
C GLY A 332 -8.46 7.20 -2.10
N LEU A 333 -8.23 7.15 -3.42
CA LEU A 333 -8.92 6.20 -4.32
C LEU A 333 -8.57 4.75 -3.97
N ALA A 334 -7.29 4.47 -3.69
CA ALA A 334 -6.88 3.14 -3.23
C ALA A 334 -7.66 2.71 -1.99
N ASN A 335 -7.74 3.57 -0.98
CA ASN A 335 -8.44 3.28 0.27
C ASN A 335 -9.94 3.02 0.07
N ALA A 336 -10.60 3.74 -0.82
CA ALA A 336 -12.01 3.50 -1.13
C ALA A 336 -12.24 2.08 -1.68
N VAL A 337 -11.38 1.62 -2.60
CA VAL A 337 -11.47 0.26 -3.17
C VAL A 337 -11.06 -0.79 -2.14
N LEU A 338 -9.94 -0.60 -1.42
CA LEU A 338 -9.46 -1.51 -0.39
C LEU A 338 -10.49 -1.73 0.72
N THR A 339 -11.11 -0.65 1.23
CA THR A 339 -12.15 -0.73 2.25
C THR A 339 -13.38 -1.48 1.75
N HIS A 340 -13.81 -1.24 0.50
CA HIS A 340 -14.91 -2.01 -0.08
C HIS A 340 -14.56 -3.50 -0.16
N MET A 341 -13.35 -3.83 -0.61
CA MET A 341 -12.89 -5.22 -0.74
C MET A 341 -12.80 -5.91 0.62
N SER A 342 -12.23 -5.26 1.64
CA SER A 342 -12.10 -5.84 2.99
C SER A 342 -13.46 -6.13 3.63
N HIS A 343 -14.45 -5.27 3.40
CA HIS A 343 -15.79 -5.46 3.94
C HIS A 343 -16.65 -6.42 3.12
N LYS A 344 -16.44 -6.51 1.80
CA LYS A 344 -17.30 -7.32 0.92
C LYS A 344 -16.84 -8.76 0.79
N LEU A 345 -15.53 -9.01 0.67
CA LEU A 345 -15.03 -10.35 0.32
C LEU A 345 -15.34 -11.43 1.37
N PRO A 346 -15.29 -11.15 2.70
CA PRO A 346 -15.69 -12.15 3.70
C PRO A 346 -17.21 -12.46 3.72
N LEU A 347 -18.03 -11.70 2.98
CA LEU A 347 -19.48 -11.89 2.95
C LEU A 347 -19.87 -12.68 1.71
N SER A 348 -20.37 -13.89 1.90
CA SER A 348 -20.95 -14.72 0.85
C SER A 348 -22.29 -15.30 1.31
N ARG A 349 -23.19 -15.55 0.37
CA ARG A 349 -24.47 -16.22 0.67
C ARG A 349 -24.24 -17.72 0.74
N TRP A 350 -24.61 -18.31 1.88
CA TRP A 350 -24.44 -19.74 2.15
C TRP A 350 -23.02 -20.22 1.85
N GLN A 351 -22.87 -21.24 0.98
CA GLN A 351 -21.58 -21.81 0.65
C GLN A 351 -20.83 -21.01 -0.43
N ARG A 352 -21.52 -20.22 -1.23
CA ARG A 352 -20.99 -19.22 -2.17
C ARG A 352 -22.09 -18.47 -2.92
N ASP A 353 -21.84 -17.18 -3.21
CA ASP A 353 -22.39 -16.45 -4.34
C ASP A 353 -21.27 -15.94 -5.26
N LEU A 354 -21.57 -15.41 -6.45
CA LEU A 354 -20.57 -15.00 -7.44
C LEU A 354 -20.08 -13.55 -7.26
N THR A 355 -20.51 -12.82 -6.25
CA THR A 355 -20.16 -11.40 -6.08
C THR A 355 -18.67 -11.19 -5.76
N ASP A 356 -18.01 -12.15 -5.13
CA ASP A 356 -16.58 -12.17 -4.86
C ASP A 356 -15.77 -12.09 -6.16
N SER A 357 -16.11 -12.88 -7.17
CA SER A 357 -15.42 -12.91 -8.46
C SER A 357 -15.40 -11.53 -9.15
N THR A 358 -16.50 -10.79 -9.07
CA THR A 358 -16.58 -9.42 -9.61
C THR A 358 -15.65 -8.47 -8.85
N VAL A 359 -15.62 -8.57 -7.52
CA VAL A 359 -14.85 -7.67 -6.65
C VAL A 359 -13.35 -7.96 -6.74
N LEU A 360 -12.94 -9.23 -6.74
CA LEU A 360 -11.53 -9.66 -6.84
C LEU A 360 -10.83 -9.16 -8.10
N ARG A 361 -11.54 -8.92 -9.20
CA ARG A 361 -10.97 -8.31 -10.41
C ARG A 361 -10.41 -6.90 -10.19
N ASN A 362 -10.72 -6.26 -9.07
CA ASN A 362 -10.24 -4.92 -8.69
C ASN A 362 -9.00 -4.92 -7.77
N MET A 363 -8.41 -6.07 -7.45
CA MET A 363 -7.18 -6.15 -6.65
C MET A 363 -6.06 -5.29 -7.26
N GLY A 364 -5.85 -5.41 -8.58
CA GLY A 364 -4.87 -4.63 -9.32
C GLY A 364 -5.18 -3.13 -9.35
N VAL A 365 -6.46 -2.74 -9.30
CA VAL A 365 -6.88 -1.34 -9.22
C VAL A 365 -6.48 -0.73 -7.88
N ALA A 366 -6.80 -1.39 -6.77
CA ALA A 366 -6.50 -0.92 -5.44
C ALA A 366 -4.99 -0.77 -5.19
N LEU A 367 -4.22 -1.84 -5.49
CA LEU A 367 -2.76 -1.82 -5.32
C LEU A 367 -2.07 -0.92 -6.35
N GLY A 368 -2.63 -0.75 -7.54
CA GLY A 368 -2.14 0.17 -8.56
C GLY A 368 -2.18 1.63 -8.09
N TYR A 369 -3.31 2.08 -7.53
CA TYR A 369 -3.41 3.41 -6.94
C TYR A 369 -2.48 3.59 -5.74
N THR A 370 -2.31 2.57 -4.88
CA THR A 370 -1.33 2.60 -3.79
C THR A 370 0.09 2.81 -4.33
N LEU A 371 0.50 2.04 -5.33
CA LEU A 371 1.83 2.16 -5.93
C LEU A 371 2.07 3.54 -6.58
N LEU A 372 1.06 4.11 -7.24
CA LEU A 372 1.13 5.47 -7.79
C LEU A 372 1.33 6.52 -6.71
N GLY A 373 0.65 6.39 -5.57
CA GLY A 373 0.84 7.26 -4.43
C GLY A 373 2.26 7.16 -3.86
N CYS A 374 2.79 5.95 -3.70
CA CYS A 374 4.17 5.72 -3.25
C CYS A 374 5.20 6.34 -4.21
N ASP A 375 5.04 6.14 -5.53
CA ASP A 375 5.92 6.72 -6.56
C ASP A 375 5.89 8.26 -6.52
N SER A 376 4.69 8.85 -6.37
CA SER A 376 4.55 10.31 -6.27
C SER A 376 5.22 10.87 -5.02
N LEU A 377 5.06 10.22 -3.87
CA LEU A 377 5.74 10.61 -2.64
C LEU A 377 7.27 10.53 -2.76
N ALA A 378 7.78 9.44 -3.34
CA ALA A 378 9.23 9.29 -3.55
C ALA A 378 9.79 10.45 -4.39
N ARG A 379 9.10 10.83 -5.48
CA ARG A 379 9.50 11.98 -6.30
C ARG A 379 9.37 13.31 -5.56
N GLY A 380 8.28 13.52 -4.83
CA GLY A 380 8.04 14.74 -4.05
C GLY A 380 9.11 14.94 -2.99
N MET A 381 9.41 13.91 -2.20
CA MET A 381 10.46 13.95 -1.17
C MET A 381 11.86 14.22 -1.75
N ALA A 382 12.17 13.68 -2.91
CA ALA A 382 13.46 13.90 -3.58
C ALA A 382 13.66 15.39 -4.00
N LYS A 383 12.58 16.18 -4.08
CA LYS A 383 12.62 17.62 -4.43
C LYS A 383 12.59 18.52 -3.21
N LEU A 384 12.38 17.99 -1.99
CA LEU A 384 12.25 18.83 -0.78
C LEU A 384 13.60 19.39 -0.32
N GLU A 385 13.60 20.65 0.02
CA GLU A 385 14.70 21.38 0.65
C GLU A 385 14.20 22.14 1.87
N ILE A 386 14.99 22.14 2.95
CA ILE A 386 14.69 22.92 4.15
C ILE A 386 14.95 24.39 3.91
N ASN A 387 14.00 25.23 4.30
CA ASN A 387 14.18 26.67 4.38
C ASN A 387 14.55 27.10 5.81
N ALA A 388 15.82 26.96 6.15
CA ALA A 388 16.32 27.26 7.50
C ALA A 388 16.02 28.69 7.95
N ALA A 389 16.02 29.66 7.04
CA ALA A 389 15.72 31.05 7.36
C ALA A 389 14.25 31.24 7.79
N ALA A 390 13.30 30.60 7.10
CA ALA A 390 11.88 30.66 7.47
C ALA A 390 11.61 30.00 8.83
N LEU A 391 12.21 28.83 9.07
CA LEU A 391 12.11 28.12 10.35
C LEU A 391 12.66 28.97 11.51
N ALA A 392 13.84 29.57 11.33
CA ALA A 392 14.46 30.41 12.34
C ALA A 392 13.64 31.66 12.63
N SER A 393 13.12 32.31 11.58
CA SER A 393 12.30 33.55 11.72
C SER A 393 10.98 33.27 12.46
N ASP A 394 10.32 32.13 12.19
CA ASP A 394 9.05 31.76 12.84
C ASP A 394 9.27 31.40 14.33
N LEU A 395 10.36 30.75 14.66
CA LEU A 395 10.76 30.47 16.04
C LEU A 395 11.10 31.77 16.80
N ASP A 396 11.84 32.69 16.17
CA ASP A 396 12.24 33.94 16.81
C ASP A 396 11.06 34.91 17.03
N ALA A 397 9.98 34.74 16.27
CA ALA A 397 8.73 35.46 16.47
C ALA A 397 7.84 34.90 17.58
N ALA A 398 8.12 33.70 18.11
CA ALA A 398 7.22 32.93 18.97
C ALA A 398 7.77 32.74 20.42
N TRP A 399 8.23 33.84 21.06
CA TRP A 399 8.78 33.78 22.43
C TRP A 399 7.77 33.37 23.49
N GLU A 400 6.47 33.52 23.25
CA GLU A 400 5.38 33.08 24.14
C GLU A 400 5.37 31.58 24.43
N VAL A 401 5.95 30.77 23.56
CA VAL A 401 6.03 29.30 23.78
C VAL A 401 6.89 28.94 24.99
N LEU A 402 7.77 29.85 25.43
CA LEU A 402 8.57 29.69 26.65
C LEU A 402 7.78 29.84 27.96
N ALA A 403 6.53 30.28 27.89
CA ALA A 403 5.64 30.29 29.06
C ALA A 403 5.46 28.88 29.63
N GLU A 404 5.46 27.84 28.82
CA GLU A 404 5.33 26.44 29.24
C GLU A 404 6.47 25.98 30.17
N PRO A 405 7.75 26.05 29.77
CA PRO A 405 8.85 25.63 30.64
C PRO A 405 8.99 26.52 31.89
N ILE A 406 8.71 27.82 31.77
CA ILE A 406 8.76 28.73 32.92
C ILE A 406 7.70 28.35 33.94
N GLN A 407 6.45 28.13 33.53
CA GLN A 407 5.37 27.67 34.40
C GLN A 407 5.72 26.35 35.09
N THR A 408 6.30 25.41 34.35
CA THR A 408 6.68 24.10 34.89
C THR A 408 7.75 24.22 35.94
N VAL A 409 8.75 25.10 35.76
CA VAL A 409 9.78 25.36 36.77
C VAL A 409 9.20 26.09 37.96
N MET A 410 8.32 27.07 37.78
CA MET A 410 7.62 27.76 38.89
C MET A 410 6.86 26.74 39.75
N ARG A 411 6.15 25.79 39.17
CA ARG A 411 5.45 24.73 39.89
C ARG A 411 6.41 23.85 40.69
N ARG A 412 7.54 23.48 40.09
CA ARG A 412 8.59 22.69 40.77
C ARG A 412 9.07 23.33 42.08
N TYR A 413 9.17 24.67 42.06
CA TYR A 413 9.66 25.44 43.23
C TYR A 413 8.54 26.04 44.06
N GLY A 414 7.29 25.64 43.92
CA GLY A 414 6.16 26.00 44.73
C GLY A 414 5.72 27.47 44.60
N ALA A 415 6.04 28.13 43.50
CA ALA A 415 5.58 29.48 43.23
C ALA A 415 4.04 29.53 43.17
N ALA A 416 3.45 30.55 43.80
CA ALA A 416 2.00 30.73 43.81
C ALA A 416 1.47 31.19 42.46
N ASN A 417 0.29 30.67 42.04
CA ASN A 417 -0.46 31.08 40.85
C ASN A 417 0.38 31.17 39.56
N PRO A 418 1.16 30.15 39.18
CA PRO A 418 2.08 30.22 38.03
C PRO A 418 1.38 30.58 36.74
N TYR A 419 0.20 30.01 36.47
CA TYR A 419 -0.55 30.23 35.25
C TYR A 419 -1.06 31.69 35.17
N GLU A 420 -1.65 32.19 36.25
CA GLU A 420 -2.20 33.53 36.30
C GLU A 420 -1.12 34.60 36.13
N ARG A 421 0.04 34.40 36.76
CA ARG A 421 1.21 35.32 36.59
C ARG A 421 1.71 35.36 35.18
N LEU A 422 1.79 34.24 34.49
CA LEU A 422 2.19 34.19 33.07
C LEU A 422 1.10 34.75 32.14
N LYS A 423 -0.18 34.49 32.44
CA LYS A 423 -1.31 35.04 31.69
C LYS A 423 -1.31 36.57 31.72
N GLU A 424 -0.96 37.21 32.82
CA GLU A 424 -0.81 38.65 32.93
C GLU A 424 0.34 39.16 32.04
N LEU A 425 1.46 38.45 31.97
CA LEU A 425 2.59 38.78 31.10
C LEU A 425 2.20 38.72 29.62
N THR A 426 1.37 37.73 29.22
CA THR A 426 1.04 37.44 27.82
C THR A 426 -0.16 38.25 27.30
N ARG A 427 -0.90 38.93 28.16
CA ARG A 427 -2.18 39.55 27.82
C ARG A 427 -1.99 40.82 26.98
N GLY A 428 -2.31 40.71 25.67
CA GLY A 428 -2.41 41.85 24.75
C GLY A 428 -1.09 42.51 24.33
N LYS A 429 0.06 41.87 24.57
CA LYS A 429 1.40 42.33 24.16
C LYS A 429 2.16 41.26 23.44
N ALA A 430 2.92 41.63 22.41
CA ALA A 430 3.93 40.73 21.85
C ALA A 430 4.96 40.42 22.94
N ILE A 431 5.25 39.11 23.14
CA ILE A 431 6.22 38.70 24.11
C ILE A 431 7.59 38.75 23.48
N THR A 432 8.50 39.48 24.09
CA THR A 432 9.89 39.57 23.67
C THR A 432 10.81 38.83 24.63
N ARG A 433 12.04 38.58 24.20
CA ARG A 433 13.11 38.02 25.02
C ARG A 433 13.30 38.79 26.32
N GLU A 434 13.30 40.15 26.22
CA GLU A 434 13.50 41.06 27.34
C GLU A 434 12.32 40.97 28.33
N ALA A 435 11.09 40.89 27.85
CA ALA A 435 9.91 40.73 28.69
C ALA A 435 9.96 39.41 29.50
N ILE A 436 10.33 38.29 28.84
CA ILE A 436 10.53 37.02 29.51
C ILE A 436 11.67 37.07 30.52
N ALA A 437 12.81 37.66 30.16
CA ALA A 437 13.95 37.79 31.06
C ALA A 437 13.60 38.62 32.31
N GLY A 438 12.91 39.76 32.13
CA GLY A 438 12.41 40.58 33.22
C GLY A 438 11.42 39.83 34.13
N PHE A 439 10.51 39.05 33.54
CA PHE A 439 9.59 38.23 34.32
C PHE A 439 10.34 37.16 35.17
N ILE A 440 11.32 36.48 34.59
CA ILE A 440 12.13 35.47 35.27
C ILE A 440 12.87 36.10 36.46
N ASP A 441 13.32 37.37 36.39
CA ASP A 441 13.96 38.07 37.49
C ASP A 441 13.04 38.26 38.71
N THR A 442 11.73 38.37 38.50
CA THR A 442 10.74 38.50 39.55
C THR A 442 10.46 37.18 40.32
N LEU A 443 10.95 36.01 39.82
CA LEU A 443 10.70 34.69 40.40
C LEU A 443 11.65 34.40 41.58
N THR A 444 11.45 35.09 42.72
CA THR A 444 12.31 34.97 43.90
C THR A 444 12.29 33.57 44.51
N GLU A 445 11.22 32.80 44.33
CA GLU A 445 11.03 31.43 44.78
C GLU A 445 11.91 30.42 44.02
N VAL A 446 12.32 30.78 42.77
CA VAL A 446 13.15 29.95 41.91
C VAL A 446 14.63 30.24 42.21
N PRO A 447 15.49 29.21 42.46
CA PRO A 447 16.91 29.42 42.65
C PRO A 447 17.60 30.18 41.52
N ALA A 448 18.61 31.00 41.89
CA ALA A 448 19.30 31.88 40.92
C ALA A 448 19.90 31.07 39.72
N ALA A 449 20.45 29.88 39.96
CA ALA A 449 20.97 29.03 38.88
C ALA A 449 19.89 28.60 37.89
N GLU A 450 18.70 28.25 38.38
CA GLU A 450 17.56 27.87 37.52
C GLU A 450 16.98 29.08 36.78
N ARG A 451 16.92 30.27 37.40
CA ARG A 451 16.56 31.51 36.70
C ARG A 451 17.54 31.83 35.56
N ALA A 452 18.84 31.66 35.80
CA ALA A 452 19.85 31.85 34.77
C ALA A 452 19.68 30.85 33.61
N ARG A 453 19.38 29.58 33.92
CA ARG A 453 19.08 28.53 32.91
C ARG A 453 17.83 28.87 32.11
N LEU A 454 16.75 29.32 32.75
CA LEU A 454 15.53 29.73 32.06
C LEU A 454 15.76 30.94 31.12
N LYS A 455 16.56 31.94 31.52
CA LYS A 455 16.92 33.08 30.68
C LYS A 455 17.78 32.69 29.45
N ALA A 456 18.54 31.58 29.55
CA ALA A 456 19.32 31.06 28.43
C ALA A 456 18.46 30.31 27.41
N LEU A 457 17.21 29.92 27.74
CA LEU A 457 16.33 29.26 26.80
C LEU A 457 15.89 30.20 25.69
N THR A 458 15.82 29.65 24.49
CA THR A 458 15.22 30.28 23.32
C THR A 458 14.17 29.33 22.73
N PRO A 459 13.20 29.79 21.94
CA PRO A 459 12.30 28.88 21.22
C PRO A 459 13.05 27.83 20.45
N ALA A 460 14.15 28.19 19.78
CA ALA A 460 14.97 27.25 19.00
C ALA A 460 15.71 26.19 19.85
N SER A 461 16.01 26.49 21.14
CA SER A 461 16.68 25.53 22.03
C SER A 461 15.70 24.69 22.87
N TYR A 462 14.42 25.05 22.87
CA TYR A 462 13.39 24.36 23.67
C TYR A 462 12.76 23.19 22.89
N THR A 463 13.55 22.24 22.46
CA THR A 463 13.13 21.07 21.65
C THR A 463 13.17 19.75 22.42
N GLY A 464 13.45 19.78 23.72
CA GLY A 464 13.54 18.57 24.53
C GLY A 464 14.56 17.55 23.98
N ILE A 465 14.15 16.31 23.83
CA ILE A 465 14.96 15.22 23.25
C ILE A 465 14.63 14.91 21.79
N ALA A 466 14.01 15.85 21.09
CA ALA A 466 13.55 15.62 19.69
C ALA A 466 14.70 15.18 18.76
N ALA A 467 15.87 15.82 18.87
CA ALA A 467 17.04 15.47 18.06
C ALA A 467 17.51 14.02 18.33
N GLN A 468 17.53 13.58 19.59
CA GLN A 468 17.91 12.21 19.95
C GLN A 468 16.89 11.18 19.45
N LEU A 469 15.59 11.51 19.49
CA LEU A 469 14.54 10.64 18.95
C LEU A 469 14.67 10.48 17.44
N ALA A 470 14.89 11.59 16.73
CA ALA A 470 15.09 11.58 15.28
C ALA A 470 16.34 10.79 14.86
N ALA A 471 17.44 10.94 15.62
CA ALA A 471 18.70 10.24 15.32
C ALA A 471 18.59 8.72 15.51
N ARG A 472 17.70 8.24 16.39
CA ARG A 472 17.52 6.82 16.72
C ARG A 472 16.47 6.12 15.85
N VAL A 473 15.81 6.82 14.93
CA VAL A 473 14.79 6.18 14.09
C VAL A 473 15.43 5.13 13.19
N ASP A 474 14.98 3.91 13.35
CA ASP A 474 15.40 2.80 12.51
C ASP A 474 14.67 2.82 11.17
N ALA A 475 15.36 2.46 10.10
CA ALA A 475 14.78 2.32 8.78
C ALA A 475 13.84 1.09 8.67
N GLY A 476 13.58 0.40 9.78
CA GLY A 476 12.65 -0.73 9.81
C GLY A 476 13.07 -1.89 8.93
N THR A 477 14.36 -2.22 8.91
CA THR A 477 14.76 -3.55 8.47
C THR A 477 14.28 -4.53 9.53
N ALA A 478 13.02 -4.97 9.42
CA ALA A 478 12.58 -6.16 10.12
C ALA A 478 13.49 -7.30 9.64
N GLY A 479 14.31 -7.81 10.58
CA GLY A 479 15.04 -9.04 10.38
C GLY A 479 14.08 -10.21 10.23
#